data_8e76ecc90ac0fadef8e6fbcd8e995bd7
#
_entry.id   8e76ecc90ac0fadef8e6fbcd8e995bd7
#
_cell.length_a   1.000
_cell.length_b   1.000
_cell.length_c   1.000
_cell.angle_alpha   90.00
_cell.angle_beta   90.00
_cell.angle_gamma   90.00
#
_symmetry.space_group_name_H-M   'P 1'
#
loop_
_entity.id
_entity.type
_entity.pdbx_description
1 polymer ?
#
loop_
_entity_poly.entity_id
_entity_poly.type
_entity_poly.pdbx_seq_one_letter_code
_entity_poly.pdbx_strand_id
1 'polypeptide(L)'
;MLLFAAACAGNHPDLDTSPDRVWAAPRSLADARACVIRALDDFGRSGSVQAPSVTHAAETVESGRIYEVRPEAGVSGNSGNYYARLEKIDDHITRISLFTEPTWRSRLIRAVKPCGSR
;
A
#
# COMPACT_ATOMS: atom_id res chain seq x y z
N MET A 1 27.93 -8.98 4.87
CA MET A 1 27.46 -8.95 4.69
C MET A 1 26.57 -8.79 3.98
N LEU A 2 25.97 -8.63 3.72
CA LEU A 2 25.20 -8.30 3.08
C LEU A 2 24.32 -9.04 2.51
N LEU A 3 24.16 -9.73 2.47
CA LEU A 3 23.51 -10.55 1.93
C LEU A 3 22.22 -10.59 2.25
N PHE A 4 21.89 -10.33 3.20
CA PHE A 4 20.69 -10.42 3.61
C PHE A 4 19.76 -9.78 2.82
N ALA A 5 20.04 -8.93 2.34
CA ALA A 5 19.12 -8.25 1.61
C ALA A 5 18.48 -9.11 0.63
N ALA A 6 19.16 -9.90 0.12
CA ALA A 6 18.62 -10.67 -0.88
C ALA A 6 17.50 -11.46 -0.46
N ALA A 7 17.57 -11.95 0.62
CA ALA A 7 16.57 -12.84 1.02
C ALA A 7 15.28 -12.18 0.99
N CYS A 8 15.22 -11.00 1.36
CA CYS A 8 13.99 -10.43 1.44
C CYS A 8 13.40 -10.18 0.18
N ALA A 9 14.15 -9.91 -0.72
CA ALA A 9 13.61 -9.50 -1.93
C ALA A 9 12.79 -10.52 -2.57
N GLY A 10 12.92 -11.67 -2.25
CA GLY A 10 12.20 -12.68 -2.94
C GLY A 10 10.75 -12.52 -2.94
N ASN A 11 10.20 -11.77 -2.07
CA ASN A 11 8.79 -11.73 -2.00
C ASN A 11 8.15 -10.82 -2.99
N HIS A 12 8.70 -9.73 -3.31
CA HIS A 12 8.06 -8.79 -4.20
C HIS A 12 9.09 -8.21 -5.13
N PRO A 13 9.58 -9.02 -5.97
CA PRO A 13 10.69 -8.60 -6.78
C PRO A 13 10.42 -7.43 -7.66
N ASP A 14 9.21 -7.26 -8.07
CA ASP A 14 8.94 -6.22 -8.99
C ASP A 14 8.76 -4.87 -8.40
N LEU A 15 8.33 -4.78 -7.21
CA LEU A 15 7.96 -3.52 -6.66
C LEU A 15 8.73 -3.08 -5.45
N ASP A 16 9.79 -3.75 -5.10
CA ASP A 16 10.40 -3.40 -3.88
C ASP A 16 11.64 -2.61 -4.02
N THR A 17 11.81 -1.87 -5.05
CA THR A 17 13.00 -1.07 -5.13
C THR A 17 12.79 0.20 -4.35
N SER A 18 11.93 1.06 -4.78
CA SER A 18 11.72 2.27 -4.04
C SER A 18 10.29 2.72 -4.24
N PRO A 19 9.74 3.38 -3.28
CA PRO A 19 8.35 3.79 -3.39
C PRO A 19 8.16 4.88 -4.43
N ASP A 20 6.99 4.87 -5.03
CA ASP A 20 6.65 5.88 -5.99
C ASP A 20 6.25 7.17 -5.29
N ARG A 21 5.78 7.07 -4.07
CA ARG A 21 5.42 8.24 -3.32
C ARG A 21 5.45 7.91 -1.84
N VAL A 22 5.85 8.87 -1.03
CA VAL A 22 5.90 8.68 0.41
C VAL A 22 5.26 9.90 1.06
N TRP A 23 4.44 9.65 2.06
CA TRP A 23 3.85 10.71 2.84
C TRP A 23 4.14 10.47 4.32
N ALA A 24 4.38 11.53 5.07
CA ALA A 24 4.44 11.43 6.52
C ALA A 24 3.08 11.91 7.00
N ALA A 25 2.16 11.02 7.15
CA ALA A 25 0.78 11.38 7.43
C ALA A 25 0.57 11.68 8.90
N PRO A 26 -0.09 12.78 9.24
CA PRO A 26 -0.35 13.10 10.65
C PRO A 26 -1.55 12.29 11.14
N ARG A 27 -1.37 11.00 11.19
CA ARG A 27 -2.40 10.06 11.59
C ARG A 27 -1.77 8.95 12.38
N SER A 28 -2.53 8.35 13.28
CA SER A 28 -2.06 7.15 13.97
C SER A 28 -1.99 6.00 12.98
N LEU A 29 -1.30 4.97 13.33
CA LEU A 29 -1.19 3.79 12.46
C LEU A 29 -2.58 3.21 12.16
N ALA A 30 -3.44 3.15 13.16
CA ALA A 30 -4.78 2.60 12.95
C ALA A 30 -5.60 3.47 12.01
N ASP A 31 -5.51 4.78 12.14
CA ASP A 31 -6.22 5.66 11.26
C ASP A 31 -5.68 5.59 9.85
N ALA A 32 -4.37 5.53 9.71
CA ALA A 32 -3.75 5.45 8.39
C ALA A 32 -4.17 4.16 7.71
N ARG A 33 -4.22 3.07 8.46
CA ARG A 33 -4.60 1.80 7.88
C ARG A 33 -6.04 1.83 7.38
N ALA A 34 -6.94 2.36 8.20
CA ALA A 34 -8.34 2.42 7.79
C ALA A 34 -8.51 3.34 6.57
N CYS A 35 -7.80 4.44 6.54
CA CYS A 35 -7.89 5.37 5.43
C CYS A 35 -7.39 4.75 4.14
N VAL A 36 -6.25 4.09 4.21
CA VAL A 36 -5.63 3.55 3.00
C VAL A 36 -6.45 2.36 2.48
N ILE A 37 -6.97 1.52 3.35
CA ILE A 37 -7.79 0.42 2.90
C ILE A 37 -9.02 0.96 2.18
N ARG A 38 -9.67 1.97 2.75
CA ARG A 38 -10.84 2.52 2.12
C ARG A 38 -10.51 3.19 0.79
N ALA A 39 -9.39 3.90 0.74
CA ALA A 39 -8.99 4.56 -0.49
C ALA A 39 -8.72 3.56 -1.60
N LEU A 40 -8.04 2.48 -1.25
CA LEU A 40 -7.72 1.47 -2.26
C LEU A 40 -8.96 0.66 -2.65
N ASP A 41 -9.86 0.41 -1.71
CA ASP A 41 -11.11 -0.26 -2.06
C ASP A 41 -11.92 0.60 -3.00
N ASP A 42 -11.97 1.90 -2.77
CA ASP A 42 -12.67 2.80 -3.66
C ASP A 42 -12.02 2.82 -5.04
N PHE A 43 -10.71 2.82 -5.07
CA PHE A 43 -9.99 2.77 -6.33
C PHE A 43 -10.34 1.49 -7.07
N GLY A 44 -10.39 0.38 -6.37
CA GLY A 44 -10.71 -0.89 -7.01
C GLY A 44 -12.12 -0.94 -7.52
N ARG A 45 -13.01 -0.21 -6.83
CA ARG A 45 -14.38 -0.26 -7.25
C ARG A 45 -14.63 0.61 -8.44
N SER A 46 -14.05 1.77 -8.49
CA SER A 46 -14.30 2.61 -9.55
C SER A 46 -13.54 2.28 -10.72
N GLY A 47 -12.80 1.57 -10.76
CA GLY A 47 -11.95 1.34 -11.65
C GLY A 47 -12.35 1.03 -12.89
N SER A 48 -12.32 1.42 -13.56
CA SER A 48 -12.48 1.16 -14.71
C SER A 48 -12.47 -0.13 -15.12
N VAL A 49 -12.63 -0.84 -14.35
CA VAL A 49 -12.43 -2.04 -14.64
C VAL A 49 -13.56 -2.75 -14.87
N GLN A 50 -13.66 -3.49 -15.64
CA GLN A 50 -14.69 -4.26 -15.79
C GLN A 50 -14.71 -5.33 -14.83
N ALA A 51 -13.81 -5.55 -14.13
CA ALA A 51 -13.78 -6.69 -13.24
C ALA A 51 -14.52 -6.42 -12.01
N PRO A 52 -14.84 -7.38 -11.23
CA PRO A 52 -15.48 -7.16 -9.97
C PRO A 52 -14.62 -6.32 -9.07
N SER A 53 -15.20 -5.74 -8.10
CA SER A 53 -14.46 -4.92 -7.19
C SER A 53 -13.34 -5.67 -6.54
N VAL A 54 -12.26 -5.01 -6.30
CA VAL A 54 -11.12 -5.61 -5.62
C VAL A 54 -11.06 -5.02 -4.24
N THR A 55 -11.04 -5.87 -3.24
CA THR A 55 -10.89 -5.39 -1.87
C THR A 55 -9.46 -5.51 -1.41
N HIS A 56 -9.13 -4.85 -0.36
CA HIS A 56 -7.73 -4.78 0.11
C HIS A 56 -7.67 -5.13 1.58
N ALA A 57 -6.58 -5.70 1.98
CA ALA A 57 -6.39 -6.09 3.36
C ALA A 57 -4.99 -5.73 3.82
N ALA A 58 -4.87 -5.48 5.10
CA ALA A 58 -3.58 -5.17 5.67
C ALA A 58 -2.93 -6.44 6.16
N GLU A 59 -1.70 -6.65 5.75
CA GLU A 59 -0.94 -7.79 6.21
C GLU A 59 0.09 -7.29 7.19
N THR A 60 0.32 -8.02 8.26
CA THR A 60 1.27 -7.62 9.25
C THR A 60 2.68 -7.95 8.81
N VAL A 61 3.53 -6.96 8.77
CA VAL A 61 4.94 -7.21 8.53
C VAL A 61 5.65 -7.20 9.89
N GLU A 62 5.33 -6.24 10.72
CA GLU A 62 5.87 -6.21 12.06
C GLU A 62 4.76 -5.72 12.96
N SER A 63 4.34 -6.56 13.88
CA SER A 63 3.16 -6.30 14.68
C SER A 63 3.25 -4.95 15.39
N GLY A 64 2.23 -4.16 15.21
CA GLY A 64 2.15 -2.86 15.85
C GLY A 64 3.01 -1.78 15.23
N ARG A 65 3.76 -2.10 14.21
CA ARG A 65 4.64 -1.11 13.62
C ARG A 65 4.57 -1.02 12.11
N ILE A 66 4.49 -2.10 11.42
CA ILE A 66 4.54 -2.07 9.95
C ILE A 66 3.49 -3.00 9.37
N TYR A 67 2.68 -2.46 8.48
CA TYR A 67 1.69 -3.25 7.77
C TYR A 67 1.80 -2.95 6.28
N GLU A 68 1.34 -3.87 5.46
CA GLU A 68 1.26 -3.63 4.02
C GLU A 68 -0.17 -3.86 3.57
N VAL A 69 -0.75 -2.91 2.88
CA VAL A 69 -2.12 -3.03 2.39
C VAL A 69 -2.03 -3.45 0.93
N ARG A 70 -2.61 -4.59 0.61
CA ARG A 70 -2.50 -5.19 -0.70
C ARG A 70 -3.85 -5.63 -1.21
N PRO A 71 -4.01 -5.76 -2.51
CA PRO A 71 -5.23 -6.38 -3.03
C PRO A 71 -5.33 -7.80 -2.52
N GLU A 72 -6.53 -8.22 -2.19
CA GLU A 72 -6.69 -9.57 -1.69
C GLU A 72 -6.54 -10.56 -2.82
N ALA A 73 -5.88 -11.65 -2.52
CA ALA A 73 -5.58 -12.62 -3.53
C ALA A 73 -6.82 -13.28 -4.02
N GLY A 74 -6.79 -13.72 -5.22
CA GLY A 74 -7.89 -14.53 -5.72
C GLY A 74 -8.97 -13.78 -6.37
N VAL A 75 -8.99 -12.52 -6.28
CA VAL A 75 -10.06 -11.81 -6.85
C VAL A 75 -9.90 -11.73 -8.33
N SER A 76 -8.79 -11.40 -8.83
CA SER A 76 -8.65 -11.33 -10.19
C SER A 76 -7.25 -11.52 -10.49
N GLY A 77 -6.87 -12.13 -11.35
CA GLY A 77 -5.56 -12.53 -11.52
C GLY A 77 -4.55 -11.47 -11.67
N ASN A 78 -4.91 -10.32 -12.03
CA ASN A 78 -3.88 -9.40 -12.27
C ASN A 78 -3.96 -8.20 -11.45
N SER A 79 -4.50 -8.28 -10.33
CA SER A 79 -4.65 -7.12 -9.55
C SER A 79 -3.57 -6.92 -8.55
N GLY A 80 -2.46 -7.43 -8.64
CA GLY A 80 -1.55 -7.35 -7.59
C GLY A 80 -0.38 -6.48 -7.74
N ASN A 81 -0.42 -5.55 -8.59
CA ASN A 81 0.77 -4.84 -8.87
C ASN A 81 0.88 -3.51 -8.17
N TYR A 82 0.39 -3.43 -6.97
CA TYR A 82 0.61 -2.25 -6.15
C TYR A 82 0.35 -2.60 -4.70
N TYR A 83 0.94 -1.85 -3.82
CA TYR A 83 0.64 -1.97 -2.39
C TYR A 83 1.11 -0.72 -1.67
N ALA A 84 0.61 -0.52 -0.48
CA ALA A 84 1.02 0.58 0.35
C ALA A 84 1.61 0.04 1.64
N ARG A 85 2.78 0.52 2.03
CA ARG A 85 3.37 0.13 3.30
C ARG A 85 3.14 1.23 4.31
N LEU A 86 2.67 0.85 5.48
CA LEU A 86 2.39 1.78 6.55
C LEU A 86 3.37 1.51 7.68
N GLU A 87 4.10 2.52 8.09
CA GLU A 87 5.08 2.35 9.13
C GLU A 87 4.87 3.38 10.21
N LYS A 88 4.70 2.94 11.43
CA LYS A 88 4.48 3.84 12.54
C LYS A 88 5.75 4.60 12.83
N ILE A 89 5.69 5.92 12.82
CA ILE A 89 6.81 6.75 13.20
C ILE A 89 6.65 7.09 14.67
N ASP A 90 5.45 7.49 15.07
CA ASP A 90 5.14 7.66 16.48
C ASP A 90 3.62 7.54 16.60
N ASP A 91 3.07 7.89 17.75
CA ASP A 91 1.64 7.67 17.96
C ASP A 91 0.76 8.51 17.06
N HIS A 92 1.29 9.55 16.48
CA HIS A 92 0.50 10.47 15.70
C HIS A 92 0.96 10.61 14.25
N ILE A 93 2.01 9.93 13.88
CA ILE A 93 2.55 10.04 12.53
C ILE A 93 2.83 8.66 11.97
N THR A 94 2.35 8.42 10.78
CA THR A 94 2.58 7.17 10.07
C THR A 94 3.17 7.49 8.72
N ARG A 95 4.22 6.77 8.34
CA ARG A 95 4.76 6.94 7.01
C ARG A 95 3.99 6.02 6.08
N ILE A 96 3.46 6.57 5.02
CA ILE A 96 2.74 5.80 4.02
C ILE A 96 3.59 5.80 2.76
N SER A 97 3.99 4.62 2.32
CA SER A 97 4.82 4.47 1.11
C SER A 97 4.03 3.70 0.09
N LEU A 98 3.86 4.25 -1.08
CA LEU A 98 3.06 3.61 -2.12
C LEU A 98 3.98 3.05 -3.19
N PHE A 99 3.78 1.79 -3.53
CA PHE A 99 4.54 1.10 -4.55
C PHE A 99 3.58 0.67 -5.64
N THR A 100 3.86 1.01 -6.88
CA THR A 100 2.94 0.66 -7.94
C THR A 100 3.68 0.56 -9.26
N GLU A 101 3.14 -0.19 -10.18
CA GLU A 101 3.74 -0.16 -11.47
C GLU A 101 3.28 1.09 -12.20
N PRO A 102 4.00 1.50 -13.21
CA PRO A 102 3.75 2.79 -13.85
C PRO A 102 2.34 3.00 -14.35
N THR A 103 1.71 1.96 -14.78
CA THR A 103 0.38 2.07 -15.34
C THR A 103 -0.60 2.68 -14.38
N TRP A 104 -0.50 2.34 -13.11
CA TRP A 104 -1.46 2.81 -12.14
C TRP A 104 -0.99 4.01 -11.33
N ARG A 105 0.24 4.42 -11.54
CA ARG A 105 0.87 5.35 -10.61
C ARG A 105 0.06 6.62 -10.33
N SER A 106 -0.30 7.35 -11.34
CA SER A 106 -0.93 8.62 -11.07
C SER A 106 -2.30 8.46 -10.45
N ARG A 107 -3.03 7.43 -10.84
CA ARG A 107 -4.32 7.23 -10.24
C ARG A 107 -4.23 6.78 -8.81
N LEU A 108 -3.28 5.92 -8.50
CA LEU A 108 -3.12 5.46 -7.13
C LEU A 108 -2.59 6.56 -6.24
N ILE A 109 -1.69 7.39 -6.73
CA ILE A 109 -1.22 8.51 -5.95
C ILE A 109 -2.40 9.42 -5.62
N ARG A 110 -3.26 9.68 -6.59
CA ARG A 110 -4.40 10.52 -6.34
C ARG A 110 -5.36 9.89 -5.33
N ALA A 111 -5.53 8.58 -5.41
CA ALA A 111 -6.45 7.91 -4.52
C ALA A 111 -5.95 7.93 -3.07
N VAL A 112 -4.66 7.75 -2.86
CA VAL A 112 -4.12 7.61 -1.52
C VAL A 112 -3.71 8.96 -0.92
N LYS A 113 -3.50 9.96 -1.75
CA LYS A 113 -3.03 11.25 -1.28
C LYS A 113 -3.83 11.82 -0.11
N PRO A 114 -5.16 11.73 -0.08
CA PRO A 114 -5.87 12.28 1.08
C PRO A 114 -5.49 11.63 2.39
N CYS A 115 -5.01 10.39 2.36
CA CYS A 115 -4.61 9.75 3.59
C CYS A 115 -3.26 10.27 4.07
N GLY A 116 -2.53 10.92 3.21
CA GLY A 116 -1.24 11.46 3.59
C GLY A 116 -1.32 12.80 4.30
N SER A 117 -2.52 13.34 4.43
CA SER A 117 -2.66 14.56 5.15
C SER A 117 -3.81 14.41 6.10
N ARG A 118 -4.21 15.47 6.79
CA ARG A 118 -5.22 15.35 7.74
C ARG A 118 -6.55 15.54 7.21
#